data_837e49dba65fa3e03f833ca3afe00410
#
_entry.id   837e49dba65fa3e03f833ca3afe00410
#
_cell.length_a   1.000
_cell.length_b   1.000
_cell.length_c   1.000
_cell.angle_alpha   90.00
_cell.angle_beta   90.00
_cell.angle_gamma   90.00
#
_symmetry.space_group_name_H-M   'P 1'
#
loop_
_entity.id
_entity.type
_entity.pdbx_description
1 polymer ?
#
loop_
_entity_poly.entity_id
_entity_poly.type
_entity_poly.pdbx_seq_one_letter_code
_entity_poly.pdbx_strand_id
1 'polypeptide(L)'
;MPTIPEKLTITNVSSDVINAIRNSGSIDYARYIPVTTPDADSIRNVGAIIMDSPNLRNAFAADLLNMVIAVHVKSKSYESPTARLKKGELMHGETIEDVFVNMLEAELYDPAGSETDVFKRRFPDIKAAFYVTNYQVMYPVSISNEQLRAAFYTADGVYNLIMKIEEQLYTSDAYDDFNMVKYMIAVNIVEGRIKAVACAAPNSEANVRAGVRTIKATSNRMRFMTDAYTIAGVKTHAQHNEQTLLISADYDAAVDVEVLAAAFNMDKAEFLSKRLLVDSFGNIDTRRLAACAPELCDNIVYETLPNGIKRVVSADLKFISSDQLTALDAVPAVLIDDEFIQEYDVLNTMEEIRNPSGLYTNAFHHVWRKYAVCPFAPAAAFDVTGSPAVTAIDVSPATANSVKGGNVQFTAAVTATGFIDQSVTWSLSGAAKAATTIDAAGNLHIASDETATSITVTATSNATSTVSDSATVTVYDNLPVYNGAVDLR
;
A
#
# COMPACT_ATOMS: atom_id res chain seq x y z
N MET A 1 -38.28 -3.20 -36.24
CA MET A 1 -37.69 -4.10 -35.23
C MET A 1 -36.18 -3.89 -35.29
N PRO A 2 -35.50 -3.52 -34.25
CA PRO A 2 -34.05 -3.49 -34.29
C PRO A 2 -33.54 -4.91 -34.40
N THR A 3 -32.76 -5.19 -35.42
CA THR A 3 -32.07 -6.46 -35.65
C THR A 3 -31.15 -6.69 -34.49
N ILE A 4 -31.32 -7.81 -33.75
CA ILE A 4 -30.39 -8.31 -32.78
C ILE A 4 -29.03 -8.41 -33.48
N PRO A 5 -27.95 -7.76 -32.98
CA PRO A 5 -26.64 -7.89 -33.58
C PRO A 5 -26.30 -9.40 -33.60
N GLU A 6 -25.91 -9.86 -34.77
CA GLU A 6 -25.41 -11.22 -35.01
C GLU A 6 -24.36 -11.53 -33.93
N LYS A 7 -24.55 -12.67 -33.26
CA LYS A 7 -23.65 -13.15 -32.21
C LYS A 7 -22.24 -13.13 -32.78
N LEU A 8 -21.40 -12.17 -32.33
CA LEU A 8 -20.00 -12.16 -32.64
C LEU A 8 -19.40 -13.49 -32.15
N THR A 9 -19.30 -14.44 -33.06
CA THR A 9 -18.57 -15.68 -32.84
C THR A 9 -17.09 -15.26 -32.88
N ILE A 10 -16.52 -14.90 -31.74
CA ILE A 10 -15.08 -14.72 -31.59
C ILE A 10 -14.50 -16.13 -31.70
N THR A 11 -14.16 -16.55 -32.90
CA THR A 11 -13.31 -17.70 -33.15
C THR A 11 -11.89 -17.29 -32.81
N ASN A 12 -11.52 -17.38 -31.54
CA ASN A 12 -10.16 -17.25 -31.08
C ASN A 12 -9.37 -18.49 -31.50
N VAL A 13 -9.02 -18.60 -32.74
CA VAL A 13 -8.31 -19.76 -33.29
C VAL A 13 -6.84 -19.36 -33.45
N SER A 14 -5.94 -20.28 -33.14
CA SER A 14 -4.49 -20.10 -33.34
C SER A 14 -4.13 -19.63 -34.75
N SER A 15 -4.92 -19.96 -35.76
CA SER A 15 -4.79 -19.47 -37.13
C SER A 15 -4.89 -17.96 -37.23
N ASP A 16 -5.78 -17.31 -36.46
CA ASP A 16 -5.98 -15.86 -36.49
C ASP A 16 -4.79 -15.14 -35.86
N VAL A 17 -4.25 -15.71 -34.79
CA VAL A 17 -3.02 -15.21 -34.14
C VAL A 17 -1.83 -15.33 -35.08
N ILE A 18 -1.64 -16.51 -35.71
CA ILE A 18 -0.53 -16.72 -36.65
C ILE A 18 -0.65 -15.79 -37.86
N ASN A 19 -1.86 -15.57 -38.36
CA ASN A 19 -2.10 -14.65 -39.48
C ASN A 19 -1.92 -13.18 -39.06
N ALA A 20 -2.28 -12.80 -37.84
CA ALA A 20 -2.07 -11.47 -37.31
C ALA A 20 -0.55 -11.18 -37.20
N ILE A 21 0.23 -12.09 -36.61
CA ILE A 21 1.70 -12.00 -36.53
C ILE A 21 2.29 -11.94 -37.96
N ARG A 22 1.81 -12.78 -38.88
CA ARG A 22 2.24 -12.75 -40.28
C ARG A 22 2.01 -11.38 -40.92
N ASN A 23 0.89 -10.74 -40.64
CA ASN A 23 0.52 -9.46 -41.24
C ASN A 23 1.19 -8.24 -40.60
N SER A 24 1.56 -8.34 -39.31
CA SER A 24 2.31 -7.31 -38.57
C SER A 24 3.83 -7.41 -38.76
N GLY A 25 4.32 -8.59 -39.13
CA GLY A 25 5.74 -8.85 -39.34
C GLY A 25 6.34 -8.14 -40.56
N SER A 26 7.64 -8.29 -40.75
CA SER A 26 8.33 -7.74 -41.92
C SER A 26 7.79 -8.32 -43.25
N ILE A 27 7.95 -7.58 -44.37
CA ILE A 27 7.54 -8.03 -45.70
C ILE A 27 8.20 -9.38 -46.06
N ASP A 28 9.42 -9.60 -45.62
CA ASP A 28 10.14 -10.87 -45.85
C ASP A 28 9.51 -12.00 -45.02
N TYR A 29 9.13 -11.74 -43.79
CA TYR A 29 8.45 -12.72 -42.94
C TYR A 29 7.11 -13.16 -43.56
N ALA A 30 6.28 -12.20 -43.99
CA ALA A 30 5.01 -12.48 -44.66
C ALA A 30 5.14 -13.27 -45.97
N ARG A 31 6.28 -13.18 -46.62
CA ARG A 31 6.58 -13.87 -47.88
C ARG A 31 6.87 -15.37 -47.68
N TYR A 32 7.51 -15.74 -46.57
CA TYR A 32 7.90 -17.12 -46.29
C TYR A 32 6.82 -17.91 -45.56
N ILE A 33 5.90 -17.24 -44.86
CA ILE A 33 4.86 -17.88 -44.09
C ILE A 33 3.53 -17.80 -44.84
N PRO A 34 2.94 -18.96 -45.25
CA PRO A 34 1.64 -18.96 -45.90
C PRO A 34 0.51 -18.56 -44.95
N VAL A 35 -0.61 -18.13 -45.52
CA VAL A 35 -1.84 -17.88 -44.74
C VAL A 35 -2.32 -19.16 -44.10
N THR A 36 -2.59 -19.13 -42.82
CA THR A 36 -3.01 -20.28 -42.03
C THR A 36 -4.54 -20.37 -41.97
N THR A 37 -5.09 -21.51 -42.24
CA THR A 37 -6.53 -21.83 -42.08
C THR A 37 -6.78 -22.45 -40.70
N PRO A 38 -7.99 -22.37 -40.13
CA PRO A 38 -8.32 -22.92 -38.81
C PRO A 38 -8.43 -24.47 -38.83
N ASP A 39 -7.45 -25.11 -39.43
CA ASP A 39 -7.27 -26.55 -39.52
C ASP A 39 -5.93 -26.95 -38.88
N ALA A 40 -5.95 -28.05 -38.12
CA ALA A 40 -4.78 -28.54 -37.40
C ALA A 40 -3.60 -28.87 -38.32
N ASP A 41 -3.87 -29.37 -39.53
CA ASP A 41 -2.83 -29.71 -40.47
C ASP A 41 -2.18 -28.46 -41.11
N SER A 42 -2.98 -27.43 -41.40
CA SER A 42 -2.48 -26.13 -41.84
C SER A 42 -1.59 -25.48 -40.77
N ILE A 43 -2.02 -25.50 -39.52
CA ILE A 43 -1.26 -24.94 -38.38
C ILE A 43 0.04 -25.70 -38.16
N ARG A 44 0.04 -27.04 -38.25
CA ARG A 44 1.26 -27.86 -38.13
C ARG A 44 2.25 -27.57 -39.28
N ASN A 45 1.78 -27.44 -40.51
CA ASN A 45 2.60 -27.16 -41.66
C ASN A 45 3.29 -25.79 -41.54
N VAL A 46 2.52 -24.75 -41.15
CA VAL A 46 3.04 -23.42 -40.91
C VAL A 46 4.00 -23.41 -39.71
N GLY A 47 3.66 -24.11 -38.65
CA GLY A 47 4.50 -24.29 -37.48
C GLY A 47 5.83 -24.96 -37.81
N ALA A 48 5.82 -25.97 -38.71
CA ALA A 48 7.05 -26.61 -39.18
C ALA A 48 7.95 -25.61 -39.91
N ILE A 49 7.39 -24.77 -40.80
CA ILE A 49 8.15 -23.73 -41.55
C ILE A 49 8.77 -22.71 -40.56
N ILE A 50 7.99 -22.26 -39.56
CA ILE A 50 8.49 -21.32 -38.56
C ILE A 50 9.60 -21.94 -37.72
N MET A 51 9.45 -23.19 -37.31
CA MET A 51 10.42 -23.88 -36.44
C MET A 51 11.67 -24.34 -37.14
N ASP A 52 11.65 -24.54 -38.46
CA ASP A 52 12.81 -24.96 -39.27
C ASP A 52 13.84 -23.82 -39.44
N SER A 53 13.38 -22.58 -39.53
CA SER A 53 14.27 -21.41 -39.66
C SER A 53 14.46 -20.70 -38.33
N PRO A 54 15.73 -20.56 -37.83
CA PRO A 54 16.00 -19.80 -36.60
C PRO A 54 15.53 -18.34 -36.65
N ASN A 55 15.63 -17.71 -37.83
CA ASN A 55 15.24 -16.31 -38.01
C ASN A 55 13.71 -16.14 -37.95
N LEU A 56 12.95 -17.01 -38.62
CA LEU A 56 11.50 -16.96 -38.61
C LEU A 56 10.93 -17.29 -37.22
N ARG A 57 11.53 -18.25 -36.53
CA ARG A 57 11.16 -18.62 -35.15
C ARG A 57 11.39 -17.46 -34.17
N ASN A 58 12.53 -16.76 -34.32
CA ASN A 58 12.83 -15.61 -33.43
C ASN A 58 11.90 -14.45 -33.69
N ALA A 59 11.64 -14.11 -34.95
CA ALA A 59 10.67 -13.08 -35.31
C ALA A 59 9.28 -13.44 -34.80
N PHE A 60 8.87 -14.70 -34.93
CA PHE A 60 7.56 -15.15 -34.41
C PHE A 60 7.48 -15.05 -32.89
N ALA A 61 8.53 -15.44 -32.16
CA ALA A 61 8.53 -15.33 -30.68
C ALA A 61 8.49 -13.88 -30.21
N ALA A 62 9.23 -12.99 -30.89
CA ALA A 62 9.21 -11.55 -30.61
C ALA A 62 7.83 -10.94 -30.86
N ASP A 63 7.26 -11.18 -32.05
CA ASP A 63 5.93 -10.67 -32.41
C ASP A 63 4.82 -11.28 -31.53
N LEU A 64 4.98 -12.54 -31.10
CA LEU A 64 4.06 -13.20 -30.16
C LEU A 64 4.03 -12.48 -28.81
N LEU A 65 5.19 -12.16 -28.26
CA LEU A 65 5.31 -11.43 -27.00
C LEU A 65 4.80 -10.00 -27.11
N ASN A 66 5.08 -9.32 -28.22
CA ASN A 66 4.53 -7.99 -28.50
C ASN A 66 2.99 -8.00 -28.62
N MET A 67 2.41 -9.07 -29.16
CA MET A 67 0.96 -9.23 -29.20
C MET A 67 0.33 -9.43 -27.83
N VAL A 68 1.03 -10.09 -26.89
CA VAL A 68 0.56 -10.25 -25.50
C VAL A 68 0.33 -8.90 -24.83
N ILE A 69 1.12 -7.89 -25.17
CA ILE A 69 0.95 -6.52 -24.65
C ILE A 69 -0.27 -5.80 -25.30
N ALA A 70 -0.55 -6.10 -26.56
CA ALA A 70 -1.57 -5.40 -27.35
C ALA A 70 -2.97 -6.02 -27.25
N VAL A 71 -3.10 -7.27 -26.81
CA VAL A 71 -4.37 -8.00 -26.77
C VAL A 71 -4.90 -8.06 -25.35
N HIS A 72 -5.82 -7.15 -25.01
CA HIS A 72 -6.65 -7.29 -23.82
C HIS A 72 -7.60 -8.48 -23.99
N VAL A 73 -7.13 -9.66 -23.65
CA VAL A 73 -7.97 -10.85 -23.63
C VAL A 73 -8.70 -10.88 -22.29
N LYS A 74 -10.03 -10.81 -22.33
CA LYS A 74 -10.88 -11.05 -21.17
C LYS A 74 -10.90 -12.55 -20.83
N SER A 75 -9.76 -13.06 -20.38
CA SER A 75 -9.72 -14.34 -19.67
C SER A 75 -10.11 -14.10 -18.20
N LYS A 76 -10.23 -15.14 -17.40
CA LYS A 76 -10.45 -15.04 -15.95
C LYS A 76 -9.16 -14.54 -15.25
N SER A 77 -8.56 -13.44 -15.75
CA SER A 77 -7.47 -12.78 -15.03
C SER A 77 -8.02 -12.19 -13.74
N TYR A 78 -7.26 -12.29 -12.67
CA TYR A 78 -7.60 -11.66 -11.41
C TYR A 78 -7.58 -10.15 -11.60
N GLU A 79 -8.70 -9.49 -11.35
CA GLU A 79 -8.77 -8.03 -11.27
C GLU A 79 -8.67 -7.63 -9.79
N SER A 80 -7.75 -6.74 -9.47
CA SER A 80 -7.62 -6.19 -8.12
C SER A 80 -8.93 -5.50 -7.72
N PRO A 81 -9.54 -5.84 -6.58
CA PRO A 81 -10.70 -5.11 -6.06
C PRO A 81 -10.42 -3.62 -5.87
N THR A 82 -9.16 -3.25 -5.63
CA THR A 82 -8.69 -1.89 -5.40
C THR A 82 -8.28 -1.15 -6.68
N ALA A 83 -8.34 -1.79 -7.85
CA ALA A 83 -7.97 -1.17 -9.14
C ALA A 83 -8.69 0.17 -9.42
N ARG A 84 -9.89 0.37 -8.84
CA ARG A 84 -10.64 1.63 -8.94
C ARG A 84 -9.95 2.80 -8.21
N LEU A 85 -9.07 2.52 -7.26
CA LEU A 85 -8.36 3.55 -6.49
C LEU A 85 -7.15 4.12 -7.24
N LYS A 86 -6.74 3.49 -8.34
CA LYS A 86 -5.66 3.99 -9.21
C LYS A 86 -6.05 5.34 -9.82
N LYS A 87 -5.09 6.27 -9.78
CA LYS A 87 -5.28 7.63 -10.31
C LYS A 87 -4.95 7.74 -11.81
N GLY A 88 -4.24 6.77 -12.37
CA GLY A 88 -3.87 6.72 -13.78
C GLY A 88 -2.37 6.67 -14.01
N GLU A 89 -1.95 6.95 -15.25
CA GLU A 89 -0.56 6.92 -15.69
C GLU A 89 0.08 8.30 -15.64
N LEU A 90 1.33 8.36 -15.20
CA LEU A 90 2.14 9.57 -15.21
C LEU A 90 3.09 9.52 -16.39
N MET A 91 2.84 10.35 -17.40
CA MET A 91 3.70 10.40 -18.59
C MET A 91 5.06 11.05 -18.33
N HIS A 92 5.17 11.94 -17.33
CA HIS A 92 6.41 12.67 -17.02
C HIS A 92 6.48 13.03 -15.53
N GLY A 93 7.70 13.13 -15.00
CA GLY A 93 7.98 13.61 -13.65
C GLY A 93 8.20 12.51 -12.62
N GLU A 94 9.21 12.71 -11.77
CA GLU A 94 9.57 11.78 -10.70
C GLU A 94 8.80 12.04 -9.40
N THR A 95 8.28 13.26 -9.22
CA THR A 95 7.64 13.69 -7.97
C THR A 95 6.28 14.31 -8.25
N ILE A 96 5.29 13.96 -7.43
CA ILE A 96 3.99 14.62 -7.38
C ILE A 96 3.97 15.46 -6.12
N GLU A 97 3.53 16.71 -6.24
CA GLU A 97 3.30 17.60 -5.11
C GLU A 97 1.79 17.74 -4.91
N ASP A 98 1.33 17.45 -3.70
CA ASP A 98 -0.03 17.67 -3.24
C ASP A 98 -0.02 18.82 -2.24
N VAL A 99 -0.75 19.91 -2.56
CA VAL A 99 -0.73 21.15 -1.79
C VAL A 99 -2.09 21.39 -1.17
N PHE A 100 -2.13 21.49 0.14
CA PHE A 100 -3.31 21.84 0.91
C PHE A 100 -3.18 23.25 1.50
N VAL A 101 -4.20 24.06 1.31
CA VAL A 101 -4.27 25.44 1.87
C VAL A 101 -5.35 25.46 2.94
N ASN A 102 -4.97 25.72 4.19
CA ASN A 102 -5.91 25.83 5.30
C ASN A 102 -6.85 27.04 5.12
N MET A 103 -8.03 26.93 5.72
CA MET A 103 -8.99 28.05 5.74
C MET A 103 -8.41 29.25 6.47
N LEU A 104 -8.69 30.45 5.96
CA LEU A 104 -8.32 31.68 6.62
C LEU A 104 -9.22 31.94 7.83
N GLU A 105 -8.64 32.43 8.92
CA GLU A 105 -9.38 32.92 10.06
C GLU A 105 -9.91 34.32 9.80
N ALA A 106 -11.15 34.57 10.20
CA ALA A 106 -11.73 35.90 10.11
C ALA A 106 -11.15 36.81 11.20
N GLU A 107 -10.76 38.00 10.84
CA GLU A 107 -10.38 39.07 11.79
C GLU A 107 -11.60 39.93 12.10
N LEU A 108 -11.72 40.36 13.36
CA LEU A 108 -12.78 41.29 13.74
C LEU A 108 -12.56 42.66 13.03
N TYR A 109 -13.59 43.14 12.42
CA TYR A 109 -13.53 44.44 11.74
C TYR A 109 -13.41 45.58 12.78
N ASP A 110 -12.27 46.28 12.78
CA ASP A 110 -12.01 47.48 13.58
C ASP A 110 -11.74 48.65 12.66
N PRO A 111 -12.70 49.63 12.56
CA PRO A 111 -12.54 50.82 11.71
C PRO A 111 -11.35 51.69 12.09
N ALA A 112 -11.01 51.75 13.40
CA ALA A 112 -9.91 52.58 13.90
C ALA A 112 -8.53 51.94 13.68
N GLY A 113 -8.44 50.60 13.76
CA GLY A 113 -7.20 49.84 13.50
C GLY A 113 -6.92 49.62 12.03
N SER A 114 -7.92 49.69 11.15
CA SER A 114 -7.80 49.38 9.72
C SER A 114 -6.81 50.27 8.97
N GLU A 115 -6.65 51.54 9.37
CA GLU A 115 -5.70 52.47 8.78
C GLU A 115 -4.22 52.07 9.00
N THR A 116 -3.92 51.44 10.12
CA THR A 116 -2.57 50.99 10.44
C THR A 116 -2.28 49.59 9.94
N ASP A 117 -3.30 48.76 9.69
CA ASP A 117 -3.18 47.33 9.32
C ASP A 117 -3.07 47.12 7.80
N VAL A 118 -3.16 48.14 6.97
CA VAL A 118 -3.11 48.04 5.50
C VAL A 118 -1.83 47.35 4.98
N PHE A 119 -0.71 47.48 5.69
CA PHE A 119 0.58 46.90 5.30
C PHE A 119 0.92 45.60 6.07
N LYS A 120 0.04 45.11 6.92
CA LYS A 120 0.23 43.87 7.65
C LYS A 120 0.19 42.66 6.71
N ARG A 121 1.24 41.87 6.70
CA ARG A 121 1.31 40.68 5.85
C ARG A 121 0.61 39.51 6.53
N ARG A 122 -0.33 38.87 5.83
CA ARG A 122 -1.04 37.69 6.23
C ARG A 122 -0.65 36.56 5.29
N PHE A 123 0.13 35.61 5.77
CA PHE A 123 0.55 34.46 4.95
C PHE A 123 -0.48 33.35 5.11
N PRO A 124 -0.90 32.69 3.98
CA PRO A 124 -1.73 31.51 4.08
C PRO A 124 -0.94 30.36 4.73
N ASP A 125 -1.64 29.53 5.53
CA ASP A 125 -1.09 28.29 6.05
C ASP A 125 -1.19 27.22 4.97
N ILE A 126 -0.04 26.86 4.38
CA ILE A 126 0.08 25.92 3.28
C ILE A 126 0.83 24.70 3.77
N LYS A 127 0.27 23.50 3.54
CA LYS A 127 0.93 22.22 3.76
C LYS A 127 1.12 21.53 2.43
N ALA A 128 2.27 20.90 2.21
CA ALA A 128 2.57 20.14 1.00
C ALA A 128 3.03 18.73 1.34
N ALA A 129 2.63 17.78 0.51
CA ALA A 129 3.09 16.40 0.53
C ALA A 129 3.72 16.06 -0.82
N PHE A 130 4.83 15.30 -0.80
CA PHE A 130 5.57 14.93 -2.00
C PHE A 130 5.58 13.42 -2.15
N TYR A 131 5.21 12.91 -3.32
CA TYR A 131 5.18 11.49 -3.63
C TYR A 131 6.21 11.16 -4.71
N VAL A 132 7.08 10.22 -4.39
CA VAL A 132 8.16 9.75 -5.29
C VAL A 132 7.90 8.31 -5.73
N THR A 133 8.55 7.88 -6.81
CA THR A 133 8.52 6.48 -7.25
C THR A 133 9.20 5.61 -6.20
N ASN A 134 8.45 4.68 -5.61
CA ASN A 134 8.89 3.82 -4.52
C ASN A 134 8.63 2.32 -4.78
N TYR A 135 8.11 1.96 -5.95
CA TYR A 135 7.87 0.58 -6.32
C TYR A 135 8.38 0.34 -7.73
N GLN A 136 9.36 -0.56 -7.86
CA GLN A 136 9.97 -0.90 -9.13
C GLN A 136 10.21 -2.41 -9.18
N VAL A 137 9.35 -3.12 -9.90
CA VAL A 137 9.40 -4.58 -9.98
C VAL A 137 9.49 -5.05 -11.42
N MET A 138 9.91 -6.31 -11.57
CA MET A 138 10.05 -6.98 -12.84
C MET A 138 9.52 -8.42 -12.72
N TYR A 139 8.61 -8.78 -13.62
CA TYR A 139 8.08 -10.14 -13.72
C TYR A 139 8.73 -10.86 -14.89
N PRO A 140 9.67 -11.80 -14.64
CA PRO A 140 10.30 -12.56 -15.70
C PRO A 140 9.45 -13.75 -16.11
N VAL A 141 9.33 -13.99 -17.42
CA VAL A 141 8.74 -15.20 -17.99
C VAL A 141 9.65 -15.76 -19.09
N SER A 142 9.75 -17.08 -19.16
CA SER A 142 10.56 -17.75 -20.19
C SER A 142 9.70 -18.65 -21.08
N ILE A 143 9.87 -18.52 -22.37
CA ILE A 143 9.20 -19.38 -23.37
C ILE A 143 10.24 -20.26 -24.03
N SER A 144 10.17 -21.57 -23.80
CA SER A 144 11.07 -22.52 -24.45
C SER A 144 10.62 -22.84 -25.87
N ASN A 145 11.58 -23.17 -26.75
CA ASN A 145 11.25 -23.62 -28.11
C ASN A 145 10.42 -24.89 -28.12
N GLU A 146 10.52 -25.74 -27.09
CA GLU A 146 9.70 -26.95 -26.96
C GLU A 146 8.24 -26.61 -26.65
N GLN A 147 8.00 -25.64 -25.78
CA GLN A 147 6.64 -25.15 -25.53
C GLN A 147 6.02 -24.53 -26.77
N LEU A 148 6.80 -23.70 -27.50
CA LEU A 148 6.35 -23.12 -28.75
C LEU A 148 6.05 -24.19 -29.81
N ARG A 149 6.92 -25.20 -29.94
CA ARG A 149 6.68 -26.33 -30.84
C ARG A 149 5.41 -27.11 -30.45
N ALA A 150 5.23 -27.38 -29.15
CA ALA A 150 4.04 -28.08 -28.65
C ALA A 150 2.75 -27.29 -28.94
N ALA A 151 2.80 -25.97 -28.88
CA ALA A 151 1.66 -25.10 -29.18
C ALA A 151 1.16 -25.24 -30.63
N PHE A 152 2.03 -25.60 -31.58
CA PHE A 152 1.63 -25.83 -32.99
C PHE A 152 1.01 -27.20 -33.25
N TYR A 153 0.97 -28.12 -32.27
CA TYR A 153 0.36 -29.44 -32.46
C TYR A 153 -1.18 -29.42 -32.46
N THR A 154 -1.78 -28.42 -31.83
CA THR A 154 -3.24 -28.32 -31.73
C THR A 154 -3.75 -27.01 -32.33
N ALA A 155 -5.00 -27.01 -32.81
CA ALA A 155 -5.59 -25.81 -33.41
C ALA A 155 -5.62 -24.59 -32.49
N ASP A 156 -5.78 -24.80 -31.19
CA ASP A 156 -5.87 -23.72 -30.19
C ASP A 156 -4.59 -23.56 -29.37
N GLY A 157 -3.53 -24.30 -29.68
CA GLY A 157 -2.35 -24.38 -28.83
C GLY A 157 -1.58 -23.07 -28.72
N VAL A 158 -1.41 -22.33 -29.82
CA VAL A 158 -0.71 -21.03 -29.83
C VAL A 158 -1.52 -20.01 -29.04
N TYR A 159 -2.83 -19.96 -29.25
CA TYR A 159 -3.73 -19.09 -28.50
C TYR A 159 -3.68 -19.39 -26.98
N ASN A 160 -3.76 -20.67 -26.61
CA ASN A 160 -3.68 -21.08 -25.21
C ASN A 160 -2.32 -20.75 -24.56
N LEU A 161 -1.22 -20.78 -25.33
CA LEU A 161 0.10 -20.37 -24.82
C LEU A 161 0.14 -18.88 -24.49
N ILE A 162 -0.38 -18.03 -25.41
CA ILE A 162 -0.48 -16.58 -25.19
C ILE A 162 -1.32 -16.28 -23.95
N MET A 163 -2.51 -16.89 -23.89
CA MET A 163 -3.43 -16.70 -22.78
C MET A 163 -2.81 -17.02 -21.41
N LYS A 164 -2.05 -18.13 -21.35
CA LYS A 164 -1.40 -18.53 -20.10
C LYS A 164 -0.29 -17.57 -19.68
N ILE A 165 0.47 -17.03 -20.63
CA ILE A 165 1.52 -16.05 -20.36
C ILE A 165 0.90 -14.74 -19.85
N GLU A 166 -0.13 -14.26 -20.54
CA GLU A 166 -0.85 -13.05 -20.16
C GLU A 166 -1.50 -13.20 -18.79
N GLU A 167 -2.25 -14.28 -18.55
CA GLU A 167 -2.87 -14.58 -17.27
C GLU A 167 -1.84 -14.61 -16.13
N GLN A 168 -0.67 -15.20 -16.35
CA GLN A 168 0.39 -15.27 -15.35
C GLN A 168 0.95 -13.88 -15.01
N LEU A 169 1.20 -13.05 -16.01
CA LEU A 169 1.81 -11.73 -15.82
C LEU A 169 0.81 -10.77 -15.15
N TYR A 170 -0.37 -10.59 -15.72
CA TYR A 170 -1.36 -9.64 -15.22
C TYR A 170 -1.97 -10.04 -13.88
N THR A 171 -2.24 -11.34 -13.67
CA THR A 171 -2.71 -11.83 -12.38
C THR A 171 -1.68 -11.63 -11.29
N SER A 172 -0.39 -11.82 -11.60
CA SER A 172 0.69 -11.59 -10.63
C SER A 172 0.80 -10.13 -10.24
N ASP A 173 0.76 -9.23 -11.22
CA ASP A 173 0.82 -7.79 -10.99
C ASP A 173 -0.41 -7.29 -10.22
N ALA A 174 -1.62 -7.69 -10.62
CA ALA A 174 -2.86 -7.29 -9.97
C ALA A 174 -2.96 -7.80 -8.52
N TYR A 175 -2.43 -9.00 -8.25
CA TYR A 175 -2.40 -9.55 -6.89
C TYR A 175 -1.39 -8.82 -6.00
N ASP A 176 -0.20 -8.52 -6.51
CA ASP A 176 0.83 -7.79 -5.77
C ASP A 176 0.39 -6.35 -5.49
N ASP A 177 -0.29 -5.72 -6.44
CA ASP A 177 -0.93 -4.42 -6.30
C ASP A 177 -1.97 -4.41 -5.15
N PHE A 178 -2.90 -5.35 -5.17
CA PHE A 178 -3.90 -5.51 -4.11
C PHE A 178 -3.25 -5.73 -2.73
N ASN A 179 -2.20 -6.55 -2.67
CA ASN A 179 -1.46 -6.84 -1.45
C ASN A 179 -0.74 -5.59 -0.91
N MET A 180 -0.17 -4.76 -1.81
CA MET A 180 0.47 -3.49 -1.46
C MET A 180 -0.53 -2.48 -0.91
N VAL A 181 -1.69 -2.32 -1.53
CA VAL A 181 -2.75 -1.41 -1.05
C VAL A 181 -3.26 -1.86 0.32
N LYS A 182 -3.48 -3.17 0.53
CA LYS A 182 -3.84 -3.70 1.85
C LYS A 182 -2.78 -3.38 2.90
N TYR A 183 -1.50 -3.60 2.56
CA TYR A 183 -0.40 -3.28 3.46
C TYR A 183 -0.36 -1.80 3.84
N MET A 184 -0.52 -0.88 2.88
CA MET A 184 -0.55 0.56 3.16
C MET A 184 -1.68 0.92 4.14
N ILE A 185 -2.88 0.38 3.93
CA ILE A 185 -4.02 0.60 4.82
C ILE A 185 -3.71 0.03 6.22
N ALA A 186 -3.21 -1.20 6.28
CA ALA A 186 -2.91 -1.90 7.53
C ALA A 186 -1.86 -1.15 8.38
N VAL A 187 -0.76 -0.69 7.78
CA VAL A 187 0.28 0.10 8.49
C VAL A 187 -0.32 1.39 9.06
N ASN A 188 -1.11 2.12 8.27
CA ASN A 188 -1.70 3.37 8.73
C ASN A 188 -2.76 3.18 9.84
N ILE A 189 -3.43 2.02 9.87
CA ILE A 189 -4.30 1.64 11.00
C ILE A 189 -3.48 1.35 12.24
N VAL A 190 -2.45 0.50 12.13
CA VAL A 190 -1.61 0.07 13.27
C VAL A 190 -0.85 1.24 13.88
N GLU A 191 -0.34 2.15 13.06
CA GLU A 191 0.34 3.36 13.52
C GLU A 191 -0.62 4.44 14.05
N GLY A 192 -1.94 4.18 14.01
CA GLY A 192 -2.96 5.14 14.48
C GLY A 192 -3.07 6.40 13.60
N ARG A 193 -2.50 6.39 12.39
CA ARG A 193 -2.63 7.51 11.44
C ARG A 193 -4.04 7.62 10.87
N ILE A 194 -4.70 6.48 10.64
CA ILE A 194 -6.13 6.41 10.34
C ILE A 194 -6.88 6.36 11.67
N LYS A 195 -7.82 7.28 11.87
CA LYS A 195 -8.59 7.32 13.10
C LYS A 195 -9.41 6.05 13.29
N ALA A 196 -9.16 5.34 14.38
CA ALA A 196 -9.98 4.22 14.79
C ALA A 196 -11.29 4.70 15.44
N VAL A 197 -12.40 4.13 15.00
CA VAL A 197 -13.75 4.39 15.50
C VAL A 197 -14.29 3.09 16.08
N ALA A 198 -14.63 3.10 17.38
CA ALA A 198 -15.18 1.91 18.04
C ALA A 198 -16.46 1.44 17.34
N CYS A 199 -16.50 0.16 17.00
CA CYS A 199 -17.58 -0.51 16.30
C CYS A 199 -18.01 -1.76 17.09
N ALA A 200 -19.28 -2.16 17.00
CA ALA A 200 -19.74 -3.40 17.61
C ALA A 200 -19.27 -4.60 16.80
N ALA A 201 -18.74 -5.64 17.48
CA ALA A 201 -18.36 -6.89 16.85
C ALA A 201 -19.58 -7.60 16.20
N PRO A 202 -19.46 -8.18 15.00
CA PRO A 202 -20.58 -8.73 14.24
C PRO A 202 -21.04 -10.11 14.73
N ASN A 203 -21.25 -10.25 16.04
CA ASN A 203 -21.63 -11.51 16.70
C ASN A 203 -23.15 -11.67 16.89
N SER A 204 -23.95 -10.69 16.51
CA SER A 204 -25.41 -10.72 16.55
C SER A 204 -26.01 -9.69 15.59
N GLU A 205 -27.27 -9.92 15.16
CA GLU A 205 -28.03 -8.99 14.31
C GLU A 205 -28.03 -7.55 14.87
N ALA A 206 -28.26 -7.40 16.19
CA ALA A 206 -28.28 -6.09 16.84
C ALA A 206 -26.91 -5.37 16.72
N ASN A 207 -25.83 -6.11 16.85
CA ASN A 207 -24.46 -5.59 16.75
C ASN A 207 -24.08 -5.23 15.31
N VAL A 208 -24.46 -6.06 14.34
CA VAL A 208 -24.27 -5.74 12.91
C VAL A 208 -25.00 -4.45 12.55
N ARG A 209 -26.26 -4.31 12.98
CA ARG A 209 -27.04 -3.06 12.78
C ARG A 209 -26.41 -1.85 13.48
N ALA A 210 -25.86 -2.03 14.70
CA ALA A 210 -25.15 -0.99 15.42
C ALA A 210 -23.86 -0.59 14.66
N GLY A 211 -23.11 -1.55 14.14
CA GLY A 211 -21.91 -1.32 13.34
C GLY A 211 -22.21 -0.52 12.07
N VAL A 212 -23.19 -0.94 11.27
CA VAL A 212 -23.64 -0.21 10.07
C VAL A 212 -24.08 1.22 10.42
N ARG A 213 -24.77 1.42 11.55
CA ARG A 213 -25.14 2.75 12.03
C ARG A 213 -23.91 3.60 12.33
N THR A 214 -22.88 3.04 12.95
CA THR A 214 -21.62 3.72 13.26
C THR A 214 -20.90 4.10 11.98
N ILE A 215 -20.78 3.20 11.00
CA ILE A 215 -20.20 3.47 9.69
C ILE A 215 -20.93 4.62 9.00
N LYS A 216 -22.26 4.55 8.91
CA LYS A 216 -23.07 5.60 8.29
C LYS A 216 -22.96 6.94 9.03
N ALA A 217 -22.91 6.95 10.35
CA ALA A 217 -22.74 8.16 11.15
C ALA A 217 -21.37 8.80 10.90
N THR A 218 -20.30 8.01 10.77
CA THR A 218 -18.96 8.48 10.46
C THR A 218 -18.90 9.04 9.04
N SER A 219 -19.47 8.36 8.05
CA SER A 219 -19.59 8.86 6.67
C SER A 219 -20.31 10.21 6.61
N ASN A 220 -21.42 10.36 7.36
CA ASN A 220 -22.13 11.63 7.44
C ASN A 220 -21.30 12.73 8.12
N ARG A 221 -20.48 12.41 9.12
CA ARG A 221 -19.60 13.38 9.79
C ARG A 221 -18.46 13.86 8.89
N MET A 222 -17.92 12.98 8.06
CA MET A 222 -16.87 13.34 7.08
C MET A 222 -17.34 14.33 6.01
N ARG A 223 -18.64 14.51 5.82
CA ARG A 223 -19.18 15.54 4.90
C ARG A 223 -19.04 16.95 5.42
N PHE A 224 -18.81 17.12 6.71
CA PHE A 224 -18.63 18.44 7.32
C PHE A 224 -17.14 18.72 7.49
N MET A 225 -16.78 20.00 7.47
CA MET A 225 -15.40 20.43 7.70
C MET A 225 -14.92 19.96 9.07
N THR A 226 -13.99 19.02 9.07
CA THR A 226 -13.42 18.41 10.28
C THR A 226 -11.95 18.05 10.06
N ASP A 227 -11.17 18.13 11.12
CA ASP A 227 -9.79 17.70 11.21
C ASP A 227 -9.63 16.30 11.85
N ALA A 228 -10.75 15.76 12.35
CA ALA A 228 -10.75 14.54 13.18
C ALA A 228 -10.36 13.27 12.42
N TYR A 229 -10.40 13.27 11.10
CA TYR A 229 -10.17 12.09 10.26
C TYR A 229 -8.98 12.23 9.30
N THR A 230 -8.22 13.30 9.37
CA THR A 230 -7.04 13.56 8.52
C THR A 230 -5.75 13.31 9.27
N ILE A 231 -4.75 12.74 8.60
CA ILE A 231 -3.42 12.49 9.19
C ILE A 231 -2.72 13.80 9.54
N ALA A 232 -2.82 14.81 8.67
CA ALA A 232 -2.17 16.10 8.86
C ALA A 232 -2.91 17.05 9.82
N GLY A 233 -4.05 16.66 10.40
CA GLY A 233 -4.87 17.48 11.28
C GLY A 233 -5.41 18.74 10.59
N VAL A 234 -5.73 18.65 9.30
CA VAL A 234 -6.28 19.76 8.52
C VAL A 234 -7.80 19.63 8.42
N LYS A 235 -8.50 20.77 8.37
CA LYS A 235 -9.95 20.79 8.21
C LYS A 235 -10.33 20.57 6.75
N THR A 236 -10.91 19.42 6.48
CA THR A 236 -11.40 19.04 5.15
C THR A 236 -12.75 18.32 5.25
N HIS A 237 -13.31 17.97 4.12
CA HIS A 237 -14.56 17.20 4.02
C HIS A 237 -14.50 16.24 2.83
N ALA A 238 -15.30 15.20 2.86
CA ALA A 238 -15.52 14.29 1.74
C ALA A 238 -17.02 14.07 1.54
N GLN A 239 -17.52 14.32 0.33
CA GLN A 239 -18.92 14.04 0.01
C GLN A 239 -19.14 12.54 -0.17
N HIS A 240 -20.39 12.06 -0.10
CA HIS A 240 -20.67 10.61 -0.22
C HIS A 240 -20.20 10.01 -1.55
N ASN A 241 -20.20 10.79 -2.63
CA ASN A 241 -19.69 10.36 -3.93
C ASN A 241 -18.15 10.31 -4.01
N GLU A 242 -17.45 10.85 -3.04
CA GLU A 242 -15.98 10.86 -2.91
C GLU A 242 -15.48 9.83 -1.91
N GLN A 243 -16.40 9.20 -1.17
CA GLN A 243 -16.08 8.20 -0.15
C GLN A 243 -16.13 6.79 -0.72
N THR A 244 -15.15 5.96 -0.36
CA THR A 244 -15.11 4.54 -0.65
C THR A 244 -15.05 3.74 0.64
N LEU A 245 -15.92 2.76 0.77
CA LEU A 245 -15.95 1.82 1.90
C LEU A 245 -15.26 0.52 1.50
N LEU A 246 -14.10 0.24 2.11
CA LEU A 246 -13.48 -1.09 2.07
C LEU A 246 -14.10 -1.92 3.20
N ILE A 247 -14.63 -3.07 2.86
CA ILE A 247 -15.35 -3.94 3.80
C ILE A 247 -14.78 -5.35 3.76
N SER A 248 -14.60 -5.98 4.91
CA SER A 248 -14.15 -7.37 4.99
C SER A 248 -15.24 -8.32 4.50
N ALA A 249 -14.85 -9.41 3.86
CA ALA A 249 -15.78 -10.38 3.28
C ALA A 249 -16.75 -10.96 4.31
N ASP A 250 -16.27 -11.25 5.51
CA ASP A 250 -17.09 -11.80 6.60
C ASP A 250 -18.11 -10.79 7.11
N TYR A 251 -17.70 -9.53 7.25
CA TYR A 251 -18.61 -8.48 7.70
C TYR A 251 -19.65 -8.12 6.62
N ASP A 252 -19.24 -8.11 5.35
CA ASP A 252 -20.14 -7.89 4.22
C ASP A 252 -21.23 -8.95 4.16
N ALA A 253 -20.87 -10.23 4.34
CA ALA A 253 -21.83 -11.33 4.40
C ALA A 253 -22.80 -11.17 5.58
N ALA A 254 -22.32 -10.74 6.75
CA ALA A 254 -23.17 -10.48 7.92
C ALA A 254 -24.13 -9.31 7.67
N VAL A 255 -23.66 -8.24 7.01
CA VAL A 255 -24.50 -7.09 6.64
C VAL A 255 -25.59 -7.48 5.64
N ASP A 256 -25.24 -8.26 4.64
CA ASP A 256 -26.20 -8.69 3.62
C ASP A 256 -27.29 -9.60 4.19
N VAL A 257 -26.95 -10.54 5.07
CA VAL A 257 -27.94 -11.44 5.71
C VAL A 257 -28.81 -10.73 6.74
N GLU A 258 -28.20 -9.90 7.61
CA GLU A 258 -28.87 -9.37 8.78
C GLU A 258 -29.56 -8.02 8.53
N VAL A 259 -29.04 -7.19 7.61
CA VAL A 259 -29.50 -5.82 7.39
C VAL A 259 -30.39 -5.70 6.16
N LEU A 260 -30.10 -6.41 5.05
CA LEU A 260 -30.91 -6.39 3.85
C LEU A 260 -32.26 -7.08 4.02
N ALA A 261 -32.34 -8.08 4.90
CA ALA A 261 -33.63 -8.72 5.23
C ALA A 261 -34.66 -7.76 5.86
N ALA A 262 -34.21 -6.59 6.34
CA ALA A 262 -35.06 -5.69 7.13
C ALA A 262 -35.44 -4.35 6.47
N ALA A 263 -34.91 -3.94 5.30
CA ALA A 263 -35.26 -2.62 4.77
C ALA A 263 -34.95 -2.40 3.26
N PHE A 264 -35.99 -2.39 2.47
CA PHE A 264 -36.06 -1.74 1.15
C PHE A 264 -36.11 -0.19 1.31
N ASN A 265 -34.97 0.49 1.39
CA ASN A 265 -34.92 1.95 1.27
C ASN A 265 -33.78 2.37 0.31
N MET A 266 -34.15 3.17 -0.71
CA MET A 266 -33.28 3.60 -1.83
C MET A 266 -31.99 4.34 -1.38
N ASP A 267 -32.02 5.06 -0.26
CA ASP A 267 -30.82 5.75 0.28
C ASP A 267 -29.72 4.81 0.75
N LYS A 268 -30.02 3.53 0.99
CA LYS A 268 -29.06 2.49 1.32
C LYS A 268 -28.31 1.97 0.11
N ALA A 269 -28.94 1.97 -1.06
CA ALA A 269 -28.33 1.49 -2.29
C ALA A 269 -27.17 2.41 -2.73
N GLU A 270 -27.25 3.71 -2.49
CA GLU A 270 -26.20 4.67 -2.84
C GLU A 270 -24.97 4.54 -1.93
N PHE A 271 -25.17 4.37 -0.63
CA PHE A 271 -24.08 4.14 0.34
C PHE A 271 -23.37 2.80 0.12
N LEU A 272 -24.11 1.76 -0.29
CA LEU A 272 -23.58 0.43 -0.56
C LEU A 272 -22.98 0.29 -1.98
N SER A 273 -23.24 1.23 -2.88
CA SER A 273 -22.79 1.16 -4.29
C SER A 273 -21.29 1.36 -4.47
N LYS A 274 -20.63 2.07 -3.55
CA LYS A 274 -19.18 2.34 -3.57
C LYS A 274 -18.41 1.48 -2.56
N ARG A 275 -18.84 0.28 -2.27
CA ARG A 275 -18.10 -0.66 -1.44
C ARG A 275 -17.10 -1.46 -2.27
N LEU A 276 -15.92 -1.66 -1.70
CA LEU A 276 -14.89 -2.55 -2.21
C LEU A 276 -14.73 -3.70 -1.22
N LEU A 277 -14.84 -4.92 -1.73
CA LEU A 277 -14.69 -6.11 -0.93
C LEU A 277 -13.21 -6.43 -0.75
N VAL A 278 -12.80 -6.67 0.49
CA VAL A 278 -11.46 -7.12 0.86
C VAL A 278 -11.60 -8.44 1.63
N ASP A 279 -10.71 -9.39 1.39
CA ASP A 279 -10.73 -10.67 2.12
C ASP A 279 -10.58 -10.46 3.63
N SER A 280 -9.51 -9.79 4.06
CA SER A 280 -9.23 -9.34 5.42
C SER A 280 -8.12 -8.29 5.38
N PHE A 281 -8.09 -7.38 6.34
CA PHE A 281 -7.02 -6.37 6.45
C PHE A 281 -5.74 -6.95 7.07
N GLY A 282 -5.81 -8.05 7.81
CA GLY A 282 -4.65 -8.76 8.36
C GLY A 282 -4.06 -9.83 7.45
N ASN A 283 -4.79 -10.29 6.44
CA ASN A 283 -4.31 -11.32 5.52
C ASN A 283 -3.40 -10.70 4.42
N ILE A 284 -2.15 -10.42 4.79
CA ILE A 284 -1.13 -9.88 3.89
C ILE A 284 -0.16 -10.99 3.49
N ASP A 285 0.04 -11.21 2.18
CA ASP A 285 1.06 -12.15 1.70
C ASP A 285 2.46 -11.53 1.86
N THR A 286 3.06 -11.75 3.04
CA THR A 286 4.38 -11.22 3.40
C THR A 286 5.48 -11.72 2.49
N ARG A 287 5.35 -12.93 1.96
CA ARG A 287 6.32 -13.55 1.06
C ARG A 287 6.37 -12.83 -0.30
N ARG A 288 5.21 -12.50 -0.86
CA ARG A 288 5.13 -11.74 -2.11
C ARG A 288 5.52 -10.27 -1.89
N LEU A 289 5.09 -9.69 -0.77
CA LEU A 289 5.48 -8.33 -0.42
C LEU A 289 7.01 -8.20 -0.29
N ALA A 290 7.68 -9.15 0.39
CA ALA A 290 9.14 -9.16 0.50
C ALA A 290 9.87 -9.38 -0.83
N ALA A 291 9.23 -10.02 -1.81
CA ALA A 291 9.78 -10.16 -3.15
C ALA A 291 9.70 -8.87 -3.96
N CYS A 292 8.64 -8.07 -3.75
CA CYS A 292 8.39 -6.82 -4.48
C CYS A 292 8.97 -5.58 -3.79
N ALA A 293 8.92 -5.54 -2.45
CA ALA A 293 9.35 -4.42 -1.61
C ALA A 293 10.05 -4.93 -0.34
N PRO A 294 11.30 -5.43 -0.47
CA PRO A 294 12.02 -6.06 0.64
C PRO A 294 12.31 -5.09 1.80
N GLU A 295 12.33 -3.78 1.56
CA GLU A 295 12.52 -2.75 2.58
C GLU A 295 11.38 -2.65 3.60
N LEU A 296 10.20 -3.19 3.27
CA LEU A 296 9.03 -3.25 4.14
C LEU A 296 9.00 -4.50 5.03
N CYS A 297 9.97 -5.39 4.86
CA CYS A 297 10.04 -6.68 5.54
C CYS A 297 11.35 -6.88 6.28
N ASP A 298 11.30 -7.66 7.36
CA ASP A 298 12.44 -8.15 8.12
C ASP A 298 12.50 -9.69 8.07
N ASN A 299 13.60 -10.28 8.55
CA ASN A 299 13.79 -11.73 8.65
C ASN A 299 13.51 -12.50 7.35
N ILE A 300 13.87 -11.90 6.20
CA ILE A 300 13.59 -12.51 4.89
C ILE A 300 14.45 -13.76 4.69
N VAL A 301 13.79 -14.91 4.53
CA VAL A 301 14.44 -16.20 4.27
C VAL A 301 14.33 -16.52 2.77
N TYR A 302 15.48 -16.80 2.15
CA TYR A 302 15.55 -17.17 0.74
C TYR A 302 15.88 -18.66 0.57
N GLU A 303 15.20 -19.32 -0.36
CA GLU A 303 15.57 -20.61 -0.92
C GLU A 303 16.21 -20.41 -2.30
N THR A 304 17.32 -21.09 -2.56
CA THR A 304 17.91 -21.10 -3.90
C THR A 304 17.41 -22.33 -4.66
N LEU A 305 16.66 -22.08 -5.72
CA LEU A 305 16.17 -23.13 -6.61
C LEU A 305 17.32 -23.77 -7.41
N PRO A 306 17.15 -24.99 -7.98
CA PRO A 306 18.19 -25.67 -8.76
C PRO A 306 18.72 -24.87 -9.96
N ASN A 307 17.93 -23.93 -10.48
CA ASN A 307 18.29 -23.01 -11.55
C ASN A 307 19.06 -21.76 -11.08
N GLY A 308 19.39 -21.67 -9.78
CA GLY A 308 20.09 -20.54 -9.18
C GLY A 308 19.21 -19.32 -8.82
N ILE A 309 17.91 -19.36 -9.11
CA ILE A 309 16.97 -18.29 -8.75
C ILE A 309 16.70 -18.34 -7.25
N LYS A 310 16.78 -17.20 -6.58
CA LYS A 310 16.40 -17.04 -5.19
C LYS A 310 14.88 -16.75 -5.10
N ARG A 311 14.20 -17.49 -4.24
CA ARG A 311 12.77 -17.32 -3.94
C ARG A 311 12.60 -17.02 -2.45
N VAL A 312 11.76 -16.05 -2.12
CA VAL A 312 11.38 -15.79 -0.72
C VAL A 312 10.50 -16.93 -0.23
N VAL A 313 10.85 -17.51 0.92
CA VAL A 313 10.11 -18.59 1.58
C VAL A 313 9.27 -18.05 2.73
N SER A 314 9.84 -17.13 3.51
CA SER A 314 9.15 -16.45 4.60
C SER A 314 9.74 -15.06 4.81
N ALA A 315 8.93 -14.16 5.33
CA ALA A 315 9.33 -12.84 5.75
C ALA A 315 8.35 -12.33 6.82
N ASP A 316 8.84 -11.51 7.72
CA ASP A 316 8.03 -10.78 8.69
C ASP A 316 7.85 -9.34 8.22
N LEU A 317 6.72 -8.72 8.57
CA LEU A 317 6.51 -7.31 8.29
C LEU A 317 7.30 -6.45 9.29
N LYS A 318 7.98 -5.44 8.80
CA LYS A 318 8.81 -4.56 9.63
C LYS A 318 8.00 -3.69 10.59
N PHE A 319 6.84 -3.23 10.17
CA PHE A 319 6.02 -2.24 10.88
C PHE A 319 4.73 -2.82 11.48
N ILE A 320 4.48 -4.12 11.32
CA ILE A 320 3.29 -4.80 11.82
C ILE A 320 3.70 -6.12 12.44
N SER A 321 3.41 -6.30 13.72
CA SER A 321 3.66 -7.58 14.42
C SER A 321 2.59 -8.64 14.09
N SER A 322 2.87 -9.91 14.40
CA SER A 322 1.90 -11.00 14.23
C SER A 322 0.60 -10.78 15.02
N ASP A 323 0.70 -10.21 16.22
CA ASP A 323 -0.46 -9.93 17.07
C ASP A 323 -1.31 -8.80 16.47
N GLN A 324 -0.65 -7.78 15.87
CA GLN A 324 -1.33 -6.70 15.17
C GLN A 324 -1.99 -7.19 13.87
N LEU A 325 -1.39 -8.14 13.14
CA LEU A 325 -2.04 -8.78 11.98
C LEU A 325 -3.33 -9.51 12.41
N THR A 326 -3.28 -10.24 13.51
CA THR A 326 -4.47 -10.91 14.06
C THR A 326 -5.54 -9.89 14.51
N ALA A 327 -5.14 -8.75 15.06
CA ALA A 327 -6.07 -7.68 15.41
C ALA A 327 -6.69 -7.00 14.17
N LEU A 328 -5.90 -6.85 13.08
CA LEU A 328 -6.38 -6.32 11.80
C LEU A 328 -7.42 -7.24 11.11
N ASP A 329 -7.34 -8.57 11.33
CA ASP A 329 -8.36 -9.51 10.84
C ASP A 329 -9.75 -9.22 11.44
N ALA A 330 -9.79 -8.64 12.63
CA ALA A 330 -11.03 -8.25 13.29
C ALA A 330 -11.60 -6.90 12.81
N VAL A 331 -10.87 -6.12 12.00
CA VAL A 331 -11.36 -4.84 11.45
C VAL A 331 -12.45 -5.10 10.41
N PRO A 332 -13.71 -4.69 10.66
CA PRO A 332 -14.82 -5.00 9.76
C PRO A 332 -14.80 -4.14 8.50
N ALA A 333 -14.38 -2.89 8.58
CA ALA A 333 -14.39 -1.97 7.45
C ALA A 333 -13.44 -0.78 7.67
N VAL A 334 -13.05 -0.16 6.55
CA VAL A 334 -12.30 1.10 6.52
C VAL A 334 -12.99 2.03 5.54
N LEU A 335 -13.33 3.24 5.97
CA LEU A 335 -13.92 4.28 5.14
C LEU A 335 -12.83 5.28 4.78
N ILE A 336 -12.61 5.47 3.49
CA ILE A 336 -11.59 6.39 2.96
C ILE A 336 -12.22 7.36 1.97
N ASP A 337 -11.61 8.53 1.85
CA ASP A 337 -11.79 9.41 0.70
C ASP A 337 -11.12 8.79 -0.54
N ASP A 338 -11.70 8.97 -1.72
CA ASP A 338 -11.11 8.47 -2.97
C ASP A 338 -9.70 9.03 -3.22
N GLU A 339 -9.37 10.21 -2.65
CA GLU A 339 -8.02 10.81 -2.69
C GLU A 339 -7.06 10.28 -1.61
N PHE A 340 -7.50 9.42 -0.70
CA PHE A 340 -6.66 8.93 0.38
C PHE A 340 -5.52 8.04 -0.12
N ILE A 341 -5.80 7.12 -1.04
CA ILE A 341 -4.78 6.28 -1.70
C ILE A 341 -4.31 6.97 -2.97
N GLN A 342 -3.01 7.22 -3.04
CA GLN A 342 -2.33 7.83 -4.18
C GLN A 342 -1.51 6.76 -4.88
N GLU A 343 -2.09 6.14 -5.90
CA GLU A 343 -1.45 5.13 -6.73
C GLU A 343 -1.37 5.61 -8.19
N TYR A 344 -0.15 5.64 -8.73
CA TYR A 344 0.13 6.05 -10.10
C TYR A 344 1.04 5.06 -10.79
N ASP A 345 0.68 4.65 -11.99
CA ASP A 345 1.57 3.90 -12.88
C ASP A 345 2.56 4.87 -13.54
N VAL A 346 3.87 4.55 -13.46
CA VAL A 346 4.96 5.36 -14.03
C VAL A 346 5.52 4.72 -15.27
N LEU A 347 5.69 3.39 -15.24
CA LEU A 347 6.19 2.60 -16.34
C LEU A 347 5.50 1.24 -16.35
N ASN A 348 5.03 0.84 -17.51
CA ASN A 348 4.50 -0.49 -17.78
C ASN A 348 4.99 -0.92 -19.17
N THR A 349 6.09 -1.68 -19.22
CA THR A 349 6.72 -2.09 -20.47
C THR A 349 7.23 -3.51 -20.41
N MET A 350 7.33 -4.16 -21.55
CA MET A 350 7.90 -5.48 -21.69
C MET A 350 9.13 -5.44 -22.58
N GLU A 351 10.20 -6.03 -22.11
CA GLU A 351 11.46 -6.20 -22.83
C GLU A 351 11.76 -7.69 -23.01
N GLU A 352 12.34 -8.07 -24.14
CA GLU A 352 12.64 -9.45 -24.43
C GLU A 352 14.11 -9.68 -24.82
N ILE A 353 14.63 -10.85 -24.45
CA ILE A 353 15.94 -11.31 -24.87
C ILE A 353 15.95 -12.81 -25.13
N ARG A 354 16.52 -13.20 -26.27
CA ARG A 354 16.70 -14.60 -26.61
C ARG A 354 18.00 -15.17 -26.07
N ASN A 355 17.92 -16.37 -25.47
CA ASN A 355 19.08 -17.18 -25.13
C ASN A 355 19.30 -18.28 -26.20
N PRO A 356 20.31 -18.14 -27.07
CA PRO A 356 20.56 -19.12 -28.14
C PRO A 356 21.13 -20.43 -27.64
N SER A 357 21.84 -20.44 -26.49
CA SER A 357 22.42 -21.65 -25.93
C SER A 357 21.40 -22.51 -25.20
N GLY A 358 20.42 -21.89 -24.57
CA GLY A 358 19.33 -22.56 -23.83
C GLY A 358 18.08 -22.82 -24.66
N LEU A 359 18.01 -22.31 -25.90
CA LEU A 359 16.86 -22.42 -26.80
C LEU A 359 15.55 -21.91 -26.21
N TYR A 360 15.59 -20.76 -25.51
CA TYR A 360 14.42 -20.08 -24.97
C TYR A 360 14.49 -18.56 -25.15
N THR A 361 13.36 -17.91 -25.06
CA THR A 361 13.23 -16.45 -25.03
C THR A 361 12.74 -16.04 -23.64
N ASN A 362 13.43 -15.09 -23.01
CA ASN A 362 13.00 -14.44 -21.79
C ASN A 362 12.27 -13.14 -22.13
N ALA A 363 11.14 -12.93 -21.50
CA ALA A 363 10.45 -11.66 -21.46
C ALA A 363 10.43 -11.12 -20.03
N PHE A 364 10.61 -9.83 -19.90
CA PHE A 364 10.67 -9.12 -18.63
C PHE A 364 9.60 -8.03 -18.65
N HIS A 365 8.56 -8.20 -17.85
CA HIS A 365 7.53 -7.18 -17.68
C HIS A 365 7.93 -6.26 -16.53
N HIS A 366 8.27 -5.01 -16.84
CA HIS A 366 8.66 -3.99 -15.89
C HIS A 366 7.46 -3.17 -15.49
N VAL A 367 7.24 -3.07 -14.17
CA VAL A 367 6.16 -2.27 -13.59
C VAL A 367 6.74 -1.33 -12.54
N TRP A 368 6.59 -0.03 -12.78
CA TRP A 368 7.01 1.00 -11.84
C TRP A 368 5.80 1.80 -11.42
N ARG A 369 5.63 1.96 -10.09
CA ARG A 369 4.50 2.68 -9.50
C ARG A 369 4.92 3.62 -8.39
N LYS A 370 4.05 4.56 -8.12
CA LYS A 370 4.08 5.39 -6.91
C LYS A 370 2.93 4.96 -6.02
N TYR A 371 3.28 4.59 -4.80
CA TYR A 371 2.32 4.30 -3.74
C TYR A 371 2.49 5.30 -2.63
N ALA A 372 1.45 6.01 -2.28
CA ALA A 372 1.45 6.96 -1.18
C ALA A 372 0.06 7.08 -0.54
N VAL A 373 0.01 7.69 0.61
CA VAL A 373 -1.22 8.05 1.32
C VAL A 373 -1.27 9.57 1.41
N CYS A 374 -2.38 10.17 0.95
CA CYS A 374 -2.60 11.59 1.08
C CYS A 374 -2.90 11.95 2.55
N PRO A 375 -2.06 12.77 3.22
CA PRO A 375 -2.28 13.11 4.61
C PRO A 375 -3.44 14.09 4.83
N PHE A 376 -3.96 14.69 3.76
CA PHE A 376 -5.03 15.68 3.78
C PHE A 376 -6.42 15.08 3.56
N ALA A 377 -6.47 13.87 2.99
CA ALA A 377 -7.71 13.15 2.74
C ALA A 377 -8.22 12.45 4.02
N PRO A 378 -9.53 12.50 4.33
CA PRO A 378 -10.08 11.87 5.52
C PRO A 378 -10.20 10.36 5.37
N ALA A 379 -9.88 9.65 6.47
CA ALA A 379 -10.03 8.20 6.58
C ALA A 379 -10.44 7.78 8.01
N ALA A 380 -11.18 6.69 8.13
CA ALA A 380 -11.56 6.09 9.41
C ALA A 380 -11.58 4.57 9.32
N ALA A 381 -10.95 3.89 10.29
CA ALA A 381 -11.01 2.45 10.46
C ALA A 381 -12.01 2.11 11.57
N PHE A 382 -12.79 1.05 11.38
CA PHE A 382 -13.76 0.60 12.39
C PHE A 382 -13.13 -0.52 13.22
N ASP A 383 -13.02 -0.30 14.53
CA ASP A 383 -12.34 -1.21 15.44
C ASP A 383 -13.37 -1.89 16.34
N VAL A 384 -13.39 -3.21 16.34
CA VAL A 384 -14.26 -4.04 17.18
C VAL A 384 -13.60 -4.49 18.47
N THR A 385 -12.31 -4.20 18.68
CA THR A 385 -11.57 -4.61 19.89
C THR A 385 -11.91 -3.71 21.10
N GLY A 386 -12.55 -2.58 20.87
CA GLY A 386 -13.00 -1.66 21.90
C GLY A 386 -12.73 -0.19 21.57
N SER A 387 -12.89 0.67 22.54
CA SER A 387 -12.55 2.10 22.37
C SER A 387 -11.03 2.26 22.38
N PRO A 388 -10.43 2.81 21.33
CA PRO A 388 -8.99 3.03 21.29
C PRO A 388 -8.56 3.98 22.41
N ALA A 389 -7.60 3.56 23.24
CA ALA A 389 -7.07 4.38 24.32
C ALA A 389 -5.63 3.98 24.68
N VAL A 390 -4.77 4.96 24.94
CA VAL A 390 -3.49 4.72 25.60
C VAL A 390 -3.75 4.55 27.10
N THR A 391 -3.33 3.42 27.67
CA THR A 391 -3.59 3.06 29.06
C THR A 391 -2.40 3.29 29.97
N ALA A 392 -1.17 3.14 29.48
CA ALA A 392 0.07 3.37 30.23
C ALA A 392 1.24 3.72 29.32
N ILE A 393 2.23 4.41 29.87
CA ILE A 393 3.56 4.58 29.31
C ILE A 393 4.55 4.11 30.35
N ASP A 394 5.64 3.45 29.92
CA ASP A 394 6.75 3.01 30.77
C ASP A 394 8.06 3.50 30.17
N VAL A 395 8.74 4.42 30.86
CA VAL A 395 10.01 5.02 30.43
C VAL A 395 11.17 4.20 30.96
N SER A 396 12.03 3.74 30.08
CA SER A 396 13.20 2.94 30.43
C SER A 396 14.51 3.63 29.92
N PRO A 397 15.54 3.72 30.78
CA PRO A 397 15.59 3.35 32.19
C PRO A 397 14.82 4.35 33.07
N ALA A 398 14.14 3.89 34.13
CA ALA A 398 13.44 4.76 35.08
C ALA A 398 14.40 5.72 35.85
N THR A 399 15.66 5.32 36.00
CA THR A 399 16.73 6.15 36.57
C THR A 399 18.01 5.98 35.79
N ALA A 400 18.75 7.06 35.57
CA ALA A 400 20.03 7.04 34.88
C ALA A 400 21.05 7.93 35.61
N ASN A 401 22.32 7.61 35.42
CA ASN A 401 23.43 8.43 35.89
C ASN A 401 24.24 8.90 34.68
N SER A 402 24.56 10.17 34.61
CA SER A 402 25.38 10.71 33.53
C SER A 402 26.33 11.81 34.05
N VAL A 403 27.32 12.15 33.26
CA VAL A 403 28.21 13.27 33.50
C VAL A 403 27.81 14.47 32.66
N LYS A 404 28.27 15.65 33.05
CA LYS A 404 28.16 16.86 32.21
C LYS A 404 28.80 16.62 30.84
N GLY A 405 28.11 17.02 29.76
CA GLY A 405 28.50 16.74 28.36
C GLY A 405 28.23 15.34 27.90
N GLY A 406 27.56 14.48 28.71
CA GLY A 406 27.19 13.10 28.36
C GLY A 406 25.83 12.99 27.67
N ASN A 407 25.58 11.83 27.09
CA ASN A 407 24.30 11.48 26.49
C ASN A 407 23.69 10.28 27.21
N VAL A 408 22.36 10.25 27.27
CA VAL A 408 21.57 9.09 27.78
C VAL A 408 20.42 8.81 26.83
N GLN A 409 20.28 7.56 26.41
CA GLN A 409 19.17 7.12 25.59
C GLN A 409 18.02 6.63 26.46
N PHE A 410 16.82 7.15 26.23
CA PHE A 410 15.56 6.69 26.81
C PHE A 410 14.68 6.05 25.74
N THR A 411 13.88 5.09 26.17
CA THR A 411 12.82 4.48 25.37
C THR A 411 11.50 4.55 26.14
N ALA A 412 10.38 4.69 25.44
CA ALA A 412 9.06 4.67 26.03
C ALA A 412 8.26 3.49 25.46
N ALA A 413 7.84 2.57 26.32
CA ALA A 413 6.93 1.50 25.94
C ALA A 413 5.49 1.96 26.21
N VAL A 414 4.67 2.08 25.16
CA VAL A 414 3.28 2.51 25.26
C VAL A 414 2.36 1.31 25.28
N THR A 415 1.51 1.20 26.31
CA THR A 415 0.44 0.20 26.38
C THR A 415 -0.88 0.85 25.96
N ALA A 416 -1.52 0.27 24.96
CA ALA A 416 -2.76 0.79 24.40
C ALA A 416 -3.79 -0.32 24.17
N THR A 417 -5.07 0.06 24.11
CA THR A 417 -6.18 -0.79 23.64
C THR A 417 -6.65 -0.25 22.28
N GLY A 418 -6.97 -1.17 21.35
CA GLY A 418 -7.36 -0.81 20.00
C GLY A 418 -6.23 -0.17 19.17
N PHE A 419 -6.58 0.34 18.00
CA PHE A 419 -5.63 1.02 17.10
C PHE A 419 -5.59 2.52 17.42
N ILE A 420 -4.48 2.97 17.96
CA ILE A 420 -4.26 4.36 18.36
C ILE A 420 -2.79 4.73 18.20
N ASP A 421 -2.51 5.99 17.95
CA ASP A 421 -1.16 6.52 17.91
C ASP A 421 -0.42 6.25 19.22
N GLN A 422 0.68 5.51 19.16
CA GLN A 422 1.54 5.16 20.29
C GLN A 422 2.81 6.02 20.36
N SER A 423 2.89 7.06 19.56
CA SER A 423 4.01 8.00 19.62
C SER A 423 3.98 8.84 20.89
N VAL A 424 5.17 9.27 21.34
CA VAL A 424 5.33 10.10 22.52
C VAL A 424 6.09 11.38 22.20
N THR A 425 5.78 12.42 22.94
CA THR A 425 6.57 13.66 22.98
C THR A 425 7.41 13.68 24.22
N TRP A 426 8.72 13.88 24.04
CA TRP A 426 9.67 14.00 25.11
C TRP A 426 9.78 15.44 25.59
N SER A 427 9.86 15.62 26.90
CA SER A 427 10.08 16.90 27.55
C SER A 427 11.06 16.79 28.71
N LEU A 428 11.69 17.91 29.05
CA LEU A 428 12.65 18.01 30.16
C LEU A 428 12.15 18.99 31.22
N SER A 429 12.42 18.64 32.45
CA SER A 429 12.28 19.57 33.57
C SER A 429 13.46 19.46 34.53
N GLY A 430 13.78 20.55 35.24
CA GLY A 430 14.89 20.60 36.18
C GLY A 430 16.25 20.90 35.56
N ALA A 431 16.39 20.95 34.23
CA ALA A 431 17.65 21.40 33.59
C ALA A 431 17.87 22.90 33.82
N ALA A 432 19.11 23.30 34.16
CA ALA A 432 19.45 24.67 34.41
C ALA A 432 20.02 25.39 33.17
N LYS A 433 20.40 24.64 32.15
CA LYS A 433 20.98 25.15 30.90
C LYS A 433 20.14 24.80 29.68
N ALA A 434 19.93 25.78 28.79
CA ALA A 434 19.19 25.60 27.55
C ALA A 434 19.87 24.66 26.54
N ALA A 435 21.19 24.43 26.69
CA ALA A 435 21.94 23.47 25.87
C ALA A 435 21.71 22.00 26.29
N THR A 436 21.07 21.75 27.44
CA THR A 436 20.60 20.43 27.83
C THR A 436 19.27 20.17 27.12
N THR A 437 19.26 19.22 26.18
CA THR A 437 18.11 18.95 25.29
C THR A 437 17.83 17.46 25.17
N ILE A 438 16.59 17.13 24.85
CA ILE A 438 16.20 15.76 24.44
C ILE A 438 15.62 15.82 23.02
N ASP A 439 16.01 14.88 22.19
CA ASP A 439 15.49 14.78 20.84
C ASP A 439 14.21 13.91 20.77
N ALA A 440 13.56 13.87 19.58
CA ALA A 440 12.35 13.09 19.35
C ALA A 440 12.57 11.57 19.48
N ALA A 441 13.81 11.10 19.39
CA ALA A 441 14.18 9.69 19.56
C ALA A 441 14.45 9.33 21.04
N GLY A 442 14.33 10.29 21.96
CA GLY A 442 14.58 10.07 23.39
C GLY A 442 16.05 10.11 23.79
N ASN A 443 16.94 10.70 22.97
CA ASN A 443 18.33 10.85 23.30
C ASN A 443 18.54 12.18 24.03
N LEU A 444 18.79 12.10 25.34
CA LEU A 444 19.10 13.25 26.19
C LEU A 444 20.58 13.64 26.02
N HIS A 445 20.82 14.89 25.68
CA HIS A 445 22.16 15.53 25.73
C HIS A 445 22.24 16.47 26.91
N ILE A 446 23.25 16.29 27.79
CA ILE A 446 23.50 17.14 28.95
C ILE A 446 24.59 18.16 28.61
N ALA A 447 24.31 19.44 28.84
CA ALA A 447 25.27 20.48 28.59
C ALA A 447 26.56 20.30 29.45
N SER A 448 27.71 20.63 28.90
CA SER A 448 28.99 20.54 29.61
C SER A 448 29.10 21.51 30.80
N ASP A 449 28.33 22.59 30.80
CA ASP A 449 28.19 23.59 31.84
C ASP A 449 26.92 23.47 32.69
N GLU A 450 26.24 22.30 32.63
CA GLU A 450 25.03 22.03 33.41
C GLU A 450 25.30 22.16 34.90
N THR A 451 24.41 22.81 35.62
CA THR A 451 24.50 23.02 37.07
C THR A 451 23.44 22.25 37.86
N ALA A 452 22.43 21.70 37.19
CA ALA A 452 21.45 20.85 37.81
C ALA A 452 22.09 19.50 38.18
N THR A 453 21.80 18.99 39.37
CA THR A 453 22.25 17.68 39.85
C THR A 453 21.20 16.58 39.54
N SER A 454 20.00 16.98 39.19
CA SER A 454 18.89 16.07 38.83
C SER A 454 18.05 16.68 37.71
N ILE A 455 17.80 15.91 36.68
CA ILE A 455 16.95 16.28 35.53
C ILE A 455 15.86 15.22 35.39
N THR A 456 14.63 15.65 35.18
CA THR A 456 13.51 14.73 34.90
C THR A 456 13.22 14.74 33.41
N VAL A 457 13.19 13.54 32.82
CA VAL A 457 12.79 13.27 31.45
C VAL A 457 11.36 12.74 31.50
N THR A 458 10.44 13.33 30.74
CA THR A 458 9.03 12.91 30.69
C THR A 458 8.65 12.56 29.26
N ALA A 459 8.04 11.38 29.07
CA ALA A 459 7.37 10.97 27.86
C ALA A 459 5.87 11.15 28.01
N THR A 460 5.22 11.88 27.12
CA THR A 460 3.77 12.12 27.10
C THR A 460 3.17 11.58 25.82
N SER A 461 2.06 10.84 25.93
CA SER A 461 1.35 10.31 24.75
C SER A 461 0.81 11.43 23.88
N ASN A 462 1.03 11.33 22.57
CA ASN A 462 0.49 12.26 21.59
C ASN A 462 -1.03 12.05 21.40
N ALA A 463 -1.51 10.80 21.51
CA ALA A 463 -2.92 10.48 21.41
C ALA A 463 -3.73 10.85 22.66
N THR A 464 -3.11 10.72 23.86
CA THR A 464 -3.78 10.98 25.14
C THR A 464 -2.84 11.73 26.05
N SER A 465 -2.85 13.07 25.97
CA SER A 465 -1.93 13.96 26.70
C SER A 465 -1.99 13.84 28.23
N THR A 466 -2.99 13.16 28.79
CA THR A 466 -3.10 12.88 30.23
C THR A 466 -2.30 11.66 30.67
N VAL A 467 -1.81 10.84 29.75
CA VAL A 467 -0.99 9.66 30.03
C VAL A 467 0.47 10.01 29.77
N SER A 468 1.28 9.95 30.81
CA SER A 468 2.71 10.24 30.77
C SER A 468 3.46 9.41 31.80
N ASP A 469 4.75 9.21 31.59
CA ASP A 469 5.67 8.62 32.56
C ASP A 469 6.99 9.37 32.54
N SER A 470 7.79 9.25 33.63
CA SER A 470 9.01 10.04 33.79
C SER A 470 10.16 9.24 34.38
N ALA A 471 11.35 9.57 33.93
CA ALA A 471 12.62 9.06 34.44
C ALA A 471 13.46 10.16 35.07
N THR A 472 14.30 9.81 36.05
CA THR A 472 15.18 10.75 36.73
C THR A 472 16.62 10.49 36.33
N VAL A 473 17.33 11.55 35.91
CA VAL A 473 18.77 11.53 35.62
C VAL A 473 19.55 12.26 36.68
N THR A 474 20.50 11.56 37.32
CA THR A 474 21.45 12.19 38.25
C THR A 474 22.68 12.62 37.46
N VAL A 475 23.02 13.90 37.56
CA VAL A 475 24.16 14.51 36.84
C VAL A 475 25.33 14.68 37.76
N TYR A 476 26.47 14.18 37.37
CA TYR A 476 27.75 14.26 38.10
C TYR A 476 28.76 15.13 37.34
N ASP A 477 29.65 15.78 38.06
CA ASP A 477 30.79 16.48 37.45
C ASP A 477 31.77 15.48 36.80
N ASN A 478 32.01 14.35 37.48
CA ASN A 478 32.83 13.23 37.01
C ASN A 478 32.14 11.93 37.43
N LEU A 479 32.29 10.87 36.65
CA LEU A 479 31.82 9.55 37.06
C LEU A 479 32.50 9.15 38.38
N PRO A 480 31.76 8.64 39.38
CA PRO A 480 32.35 8.12 40.58
C PRO A 480 33.31 6.98 40.22
N VAL A 481 34.60 7.14 40.52
CA VAL A 481 35.57 6.07 40.32
C VAL A 481 35.23 4.97 41.32
N TYR A 482 34.84 3.81 40.81
CA TYR A 482 34.63 2.63 41.63
C TYR A 482 35.98 2.10 42.12
N ASN A 483 36.38 2.52 43.34
CA ASN A 483 37.58 2.02 44.02
C ASN A 483 37.32 0.64 44.68
N GLY A 484 36.66 -0.24 44.00
CA GLY A 484 36.55 -1.65 44.36
C GLY A 484 37.85 -2.33 44.02
N ALA A 485 38.72 -2.56 45.00
CA ALA A 485 39.81 -3.52 44.87
C ALA A 485 39.24 -4.91 44.51
N VAL A 486 39.48 -5.34 43.27
CA VAL A 486 39.23 -6.75 42.89
C VAL A 486 40.34 -7.53 43.58
N ASP A 487 39.97 -8.19 44.67
CA ASP A 487 40.86 -9.20 45.33
C ASP A 487 40.92 -10.43 44.40
N LEU A 488 41.98 -10.47 43.61
CA LEU A 488 42.32 -11.63 42.79
C LEU A 488 43.01 -12.66 43.66
N ARG A 489 42.27 -13.40 44.47
CA ARG A 489 42.75 -14.64 45.10
C ARG A 489 42.00 -15.85 44.51
#